data_5420ba1618f7381ac6fbe7f790cb196c
#
_entry.id   5420ba1618f7381ac6fbe7f790cb196c
#
_cell.length_a   1.000
_cell.length_b   1.000
_cell.length_c   1.000
_cell.angle_alpha   90.00
_cell.angle_beta   90.00
_cell.angle_gamma   90.00
#
_symmetry.space_group_name_H-M   'P 1'
#
loop_
_entity.id
_entity.type
_entity.pdbx_description
1 polymer ?
#
loop_
_entity_poly.entity_id
_entity_poly.type
_entity_poly.pdbx_seq_one_letter_code
_entity_poly.pdbx_strand_id
1 'polypeptide(L)'
;MHMFAAFYFVIILTIEKDWSISYDQLIRLWTFGALLIGLGAIPFGWLSDKWSRSGTMTIMFIGMGLASILCGYSTSVSFLFLSLSLLGLFCSIYHPVGIPWVINSANKQGRALGINGIFGGVGIGSGAFIAGTLTELLNWKIAFILPGFISIFIGFVLIYLIVINKISYKNFFIKKEKHDHSRNEMILIASIMLLSMFALGLSFHNTQTALPKV
;
A
#
# COMPACT_ATOMS: atom_id res chain seq x y z
N MET A 1 1.89 2.54 -3.00
CA MET A 1 0.93 1.75 -2.22
C MET A 1 -0.48 2.35 -2.31
N HIS A 2 -0.74 3.60 -1.88
CA HIS A 2 -2.08 4.21 -1.90
C HIS A 2 -2.77 4.17 -3.26
N MET A 3 -2.07 4.44 -4.33
CA MET A 3 -2.57 4.35 -5.70
C MET A 3 -3.09 2.93 -6.03
N PHE A 4 -2.34 1.88 -5.70
CA PHE A 4 -2.77 0.49 -5.93
C PHE A 4 -3.99 0.10 -5.11
N ALA A 5 -4.10 0.59 -3.87
CA ALA A 5 -5.28 0.34 -3.04
C ALA A 5 -6.54 1.02 -3.60
N ALA A 6 -6.39 2.13 -4.33
CA ALA A 6 -7.50 2.86 -4.94
C ALA A 6 -7.92 2.32 -6.32
N PHE A 7 -7.02 1.66 -7.06
CA PHE A 7 -7.28 1.20 -8.43
C PHE A 7 -8.49 0.27 -8.55
N TYR A 8 -8.58 -0.69 -7.67
CA TYR A 8 -9.58 -1.74 -7.77
C TYR A 8 -11.01 -1.22 -7.76
N PHE A 9 -11.29 -0.20 -6.98
CA PHE A 9 -12.64 0.37 -6.85
C PHE A 9 -13.17 1.02 -8.13
N VAL A 10 -12.29 1.44 -9.03
CA VAL A 10 -12.67 1.97 -10.35
C VAL A 10 -12.69 0.85 -11.39
N ILE A 11 -11.69 -0.02 -11.38
CA ILE A 11 -11.56 -1.13 -12.33
C ILE A 11 -12.70 -2.13 -12.19
N ILE A 12 -13.22 -2.33 -10.99
CA ILE A 12 -14.31 -3.25 -10.67
C ILE A 12 -15.58 -2.98 -11.51
N LEU A 13 -15.85 -1.73 -11.88
CA LEU A 13 -17.00 -1.36 -12.71
C LEU A 13 -16.94 -1.97 -14.11
N THR A 14 -15.74 -2.15 -14.65
CA THR A 14 -15.54 -2.79 -15.94
C THR A 14 -15.53 -4.31 -15.81
N ILE A 15 -14.93 -4.86 -14.76
CA ILE A 15 -14.97 -6.30 -14.48
C ILE A 15 -16.41 -6.78 -14.27
N GLU A 16 -17.26 -5.97 -13.60
CA GLU A 16 -18.69 -6.25 -13.42
C GLU A 16 -19.38 -6.52 -14.77
N LYS A 17 -19.09 -5.69 -15.78
CA LYS A 17 -19.64 -5.84 -17.13
C LYS A 17 -19.03 -7.02 -17.88
N ASP A 18 -17.72 -7.17 -17.85
CA ASP A 18 -17.01 -8.21 -18.61
C ASP A 18 -17.29 -9.62 -18.09
N TRP A 19 -17.40 -9.77 -16.78
CA TRP A 19 -17.61 -11.09 -16.16
C TRP A 19 -19.05 -11.38 -15.79
N SER A 20 -19.98 -10.40 -15.93
CA SER A 20 -21.38 -10.51 -15.50
C SER A 20 -21.53 -10.92 -14.03
N ILE A 21 -20.64 -10.41 -13.18
CA ILE A 21 -20.59 -10.65 -11.73
C ILE A 21 -20.97 -9.34 -11.05
N SER A 22 -21.86 -9.38 -10.04
CA SER A 22 -22.32 -8.16 -9.37
C SER A 22 -21.19 -7.41 -8.67
N TYR A 23 -21.29 -6.09 -8.65
CA TYR A 23 -20.37 -5.20 -7.94
C TYR A 23 -20.13 -5.65 -6.48
N ASP A 24 -21.19 -6.02 -5.77
CA ASP A 24 -21.10 -6.44 -4.37
C ASP A 24 -20.29 -7.73 -4.19
N GLN A 25 -20.36 -8.64 -5.13
CA GLN A 25 -19.54 -9.86 -5.12
C GLN A 25 -18.08 -9.53 -5.39
N LEU A 26 -17.80 -8.67 -6.37
CA LEU A 26 -16.45 -8.28 -6.74
C LEU A 26 -15.78 -7.44 -5.64
N ILE A 27 -16.50 -6.49 -5.03
CA ILE A 27 -15.90 -5.64 -3.97
C ILE A 27 -15.46 -6.45 -2.75
N ARG A 28 -16.17 -7.54 -2.44
CA ARG A 28 -15.80 -8.44 -1.34
C ARG A 28 -14.45 -9.11 -1.55
N LEU A 29 -13.98 -9.25 -2.80
CA LEU A 29 -12.67 -9.84 -3.10
C LEU A 29 -11.53 -9.01 -2.52
N TRP A 30 -11.71 -7.70 -2.40
CA TRP A 30 -10.72 -6.81 -1.79
C TRP A 30 -10.69 -6.88 -0.27
N THR A 31 -11.76 -7.33 0.37
CA THR A 31 -11.88 -7.33 1.84
C THR A 31 -10.72 -8.07 2.52
N PHE A 32 -10.34 -9.23 1.97
CA PHE A 32 -9.20 -9.99 2.51
C PHE A 32 -7.86 -9.31 2.26
N GLY A 33 -7.68 -8.69 1.09
CA GLY A 33 -6.51 -7.86 0.80
C GLY A 33 -6.39 -6.67 1.77
N ALA A 34 -7.51 -5.98 2.04
CA ALA A 34 -7.56 -4.90 3.02
C ALA A 34 -7.22 -5.38 4.44
N LEU A 35 -7.71 -6.56 4.85
CA LEU A 35 -7.35 -7.18 6.12
C LEU A 35 -5.84 -7.48 6.21
N LEU A 36 -5.26 -8.00 5.13
CA LEU A 36 -3.83 -8.29 5.05
C LEU A 36 -2.96 -7.03 5.10
N ILE A 37 -3.44 -5.86 4.67
CA ILE A 37 -2.73 -4.59 4.87
C ILE A 37 -2.51 -4.33 6.37
N GLY A 38 -3.51 -4.56 7.20
CA GLY A 38 -3.39 -4.40 8.65
C GLY A 38 -2.55 -5.50 9.30
N LEU A 39 -2.89 -6.76 9.08
CA LEU A 39 -2.23 -7.90 9.72
C LEU A 39 -0.77 -8.05 9.29
N GLY A 40 -0.46 -7.82 8.02
CA GLY A 40 0.89 -7.90 7.48
C GLY A 40 1.83 -6.81 8.00
N ALA A 41 1.30 -5.70 8.51
CA ALA A 41 2.11 -4.62 9.05
C ALA A 41 3.00 -5.07 10.22
N ILE A 42 2.51 -5.98 11.07
CA ILE A 42 3.24 -6.48 12.24
C ILE A 42 4.48 -7.30 11.82
N PRO A 43 4.35 -8.40 11.03
CA PRO A 43 5.50 -9.21 10.65
C PRO A 43 6.49 -8.44 9.76
N PHE A 44 6.02 -7.58 8.87
CA PHE A 44 6.94 -6.80 8.03
C PHE A 44 7.64 -5.67 8.79
N GLY A 45 7.01 -5.05 9.77
CA GLY A 45 7.67 -4.14 10.69
C GLY A 45 8.79 -4.84 11.46
N TRP A 46 8.50 -6.01 12.04
CA TRP A 46 9.49 -6.83 12.71
C TRP A 46 10.64 -7.27 11.77
N LEU A 47 10.31 -7.72 10.55
CA LEU A 47 11.31 -8.11 9.55
C LEU A 47 12.23 -6.93 9.21
N SER A 48 11.66 -5.77 8.98
CA SER A 48 12.39 -4.54 8.68
C SER A 48 13.38 -4.15 9.78
N ASP A 49 12.96 -4.28 11.04
CA ASP A 49 13.82 -3.97 12.19
C ASP A 49 14.96 -4.98 12.35
N LYS A 50 14.71 -6.26 12.05
CA LYS A 50 15.70 -7.33 12.19
C LYS A 50 16.66 -7.43 11.02
N TRP A 51 16.19 -7.10 9.83
CA TRP A 51 16.95 -7.32 8.60
C TRP A 51 17.37 -6.01 7.94
N SER A 52 16.49 -5.35 7.18
CA SER A 52 16.82 -4.13 6.43
C SER A 52 15.56 -3.38 6.01
N ARG A 53 15.50 -2.08 6.27
CA ARG A 53 14.39 -1.24 5.82
C ARG A 53 14.37 -1.10 4.30
N SER A 54 15.52 -0.81 3.70
CA SER A 54 15.65 -0.70 2.25
C SER A 54 15.38 -2.04 1.56
N GLY A 55 15.86 -3.16 2.12
CA GLY A 55 15.57 -4.50 1.63
C GLY A 55 14.08 -4.84 1.70
N THR A 56 13.42 -4.54 2.81
CA THR A 56 11.97 -4.78 2.97
C THR A 56 11.14 -3.88 2.04
N MET A 57 11.54 -2.63 1.82
CA MET A 57 10.91 -1.75 0.82
C MET A 57 11.11 -2.26 -0.61
N THR A 58 12.24 -2.89 -0.90
CA THR A 58 12.46 -3.57 -2.21
C THR A 58 11.47 -4.72 -2.40
N ILE A 59 11.26 -5.55 -1.37
CA ILE A 59 10.25 -6.61 -1.38
C ILE A 59 8.86 -6.02 -1.64
N MET A 60 8.53 -4.90 -1.01
CA MET A 60 7.26 -4.20 -1.26
C MET A 60 7.08 -3.84 -2.73
N PHE A 61 8.04 -3.13 -3.33
CA PHE A 61 7.90 -2.67 -4.72
C PHE A 61 7.80 -3.83 -5.71
N ILE A 62 8.65 -4.83 -5.57
CA ILE A 62 8.65 -6.00 -6.46
C ILE A 62 7.39 -6.85 -6.23
N GLY A 63 7.08 -7.18 -4.98
CA GLY A 63 5.93 -8.02 -4.63
C GLY A 63 4.59 -7.36 -5.00
N MET A 64 4.43 -6.07 -4.72
CA MET A 64 3.24 -5.31 -5.09
C MET A 64 3.09 -5.23 -6.63
N GLY A 65 4.21 -5.01 -7.34
CA GLY A 65 4.20 -5.00 -8.81
C GLY A 65 3.83 -6.34 -9.42
N LEU A 66 4.42 -7.44 -8.91
CA LEU A 66 4.05 -8.79 -9.35
C LEU A 66 2.59 -9.12 -9.05
N ALA A 67 2.11 -8.83 -7.84
CA ALA A 67 0.72 -9.05 -7.47
C ALA A 67 -0.25 -8.26 -8.35
N SER A 68 0.09 -7.01 -8.68
CA SER A 68 -0.70 -6.20 -9.61
C SER A 68 -0.74 -6.81 -11.02
N ILE A 69 0.40 -7.25 -11.54
CA ILE A 69 0.46 -7.94 -12.83
C ILE A 69 -0.40 -9.21 -12.82
N LEU A 70 -0.35 -10.00 -11.75
CA LEU A 70 -1.21 -11.17 -11.57
C LEU A 70 -2.71 -10.79 -11.59
N CYS A 71 -3.10 -9.66 -10.96
CA CYS A 71 -4.46 -9.15 -11.05
C CYS A 71 -4.87 -8.93 -12.53
N GLY A 72 -4.00 -8.30 -13.33
CA GLY A 72 -4.27 -8.06 -14.75
C GLY A 72 -4.35 -9.34 -15.61
N TYR A 73 -3.68 -10.41 -15.23
CA TYR A 73 -3.77 -11.71 -15.89
C TYR A 73 -4.90 -12.59 -15.37
N SER A 74 -5.72 -12.10 -14.45
CA SER A 74 -6.80 -12.89 -13.87
C SER A 74 -7.86 -13.25 -14.91
N THR A 75 -8.22 -14.53 -14.93
CA THR A 75 -9.28 -15.11 -15.79
C THR A 75 -10.39 -15.73 -14.96
N SER A 76 -10.27 -15.73 -13.63
CA SER A 76 -11.27 -16.27 -12.71
C SER A 76 -11.33 -15.46 -11.43
N VAL A 77 -12.50 -15.52 -10.77
CA VAL A 77 -12.75 -14.86 -9.49
C VAL A 77 -11.76 -15.30 -8.40
N SER A 78 -11.48 -16.60 -8.33
CA SER A 78 -10.56 -17.15 -7.33
C SER A 78 -9.12 -16.68 -7.56
N PHE A 79 -8.69 -16.60 -8.83
CA PHE A 79 -7.36 -16.10 -9.13
C PHE A 79 -7.23 -14.59 -8.85
N LEU A 80 -8.27 -13.82 -9.18
CA LEU A 80 -8.32 -12.39 -8.85
C LEU A 80 -8.30 -12.17 -7.33
N PHE A 81 -9.06 -12.96 -6.56
CA PHE A 81 -9.06 -12.92 -5.11
C PHE A 81 -7.67 -13.15 -4.52
N LEU A 82 -6.96 -14.19 -4.98
CA LEU A 82 -5.61 -14.49 -4.51
C LEU A 82 -4.62 -13.37 -4.88
N SER A 83 -4.71 -12.85 -6.09
CA SER A 83 -3.84 -11.77 -6.58
C SER A 83 -4.07 -10.46 -5.81
N LEU A 84 -5.32 -10.09 -5.53
CA LEU A 84 -5.68 -8.94 -4.69
C LEU A 84 -5.23 -9.14 -3.24
N SER A 85 -5.32 -10.35 -2.73
CA SER A 85 -4.83 -10.69 -1.38
C SER A 85 -3.31 -10.49 -1.28
N LEU A 86 -2.55 -10.96 -2.27
CA LEU A 86 -1.10 -10.73 -2.37
C LEU A 86 -0.77 -9.24 -2.50
N LEU A 87 -1.55 -8.50 -3.30
CA LEU A 87 -1.39 -7.06 -3.44
C LEU A 87 -1.55 -6.36 -2.10
N GLY A 88 -2.59 -6.68 -1.33
CA GLY A 88 -2.81 -6.16 0.02
C GLY A 88 -1.67 -6.52 0.97
N LEU A 89 -1.20 -7.77 0.92
CA LEU A 89 -0.08 -8.24 1.74
C LEU A 89 1.19 -7.41 1.50
N PHE A 90 1.58 -7.17 0.25
CA PHE A 90 2.76 -6.35 -0.04
C PHE A 90 2.54 -4.85 0.23
N CYS A 91 1.31 -4.34 0.07
CA CYS A 91 0.96 -2.98 0.46
C CYS A 91 1.14 -2.73 1.97
N SER A 92 1.01 -3.75 2.82
CA SER A 92 1.14 -3.67 4.28
C SER A 92 2.53 -3.20 4.74
N ILE A 93 3.55 -3.36 3.89
CA ILE A 93 4.95 -3.04 4.21
C ILE A 93 5.16 -1.54 4.38
N TYR A 94 4.44 -0.71 3.63
CA TYR A 94 4.75 0.71 3.53
C TYR A 94 4.70 1.46 4.86
N HIS A 95 3.62 1.31 5.61
CA HIS A 95 3.43 2.09 6.84
C HIS A 95 4.45 1.75 7.94
N PRO A 96 4.69 0.49 8.29
CA PRO A 96 5.64 0.16 9.34
C PRO A 96 7.11 0.33 8.93
N VAL A 97 7.41 0.37 7.64
CA VAL A 97 8.79 0.41 7.14
C VAL A 97 9.13 1.73 6.47
N GLY A 98 8.31 2.17 5.52
CA GLY A 98 8.57 3.36 4.71
C GLY A 98 8.48 4.66 5.52
N ILE A 99 7.46 4.81 6.38
CA ILE A 99 7.30 6.01 7.21
C ILE A 99 8.47 6.17 8.19
N PRO A 100 8.84 5.17 9.01
CA PRO A 100 10.04 5.27 9.84
C PRO A 100 11.32 5.50 9.05
N TRP A 101 11.43 4.94 7.85
CA TRP A 101 12.60 5.19 7.00
C TRP A 101 12.68 6.65 6.55
N VAL A 102 11.58 7.25 6.12
CA VAL A 102 11.51 8.68 5.76
C VAL A 102 11.87 9.56 6.96
N ILE A 103 11.29 9.29 8.14
CA ILE A 103 11.56 10.04 9.37
C ILE A 103 13.04 9.99 9.74
N ASN A 104 13.62 8.78 9.72
CA ASN A 104 15.00 8.55 10.13
C ASN A 104 16.03 9.10 9.13
N SER A 105 15.62 9.32 7.88
CA SER A 105 16.49 9.86 6.83
C SER A 105 16.44 11.39 6.72
N ALA A 106 15.55 12.05 7.45
CA ALA A 106 15.28 13.48 7.30
C ALA A 106 15.76 14.32 8.48
N ASN A 107 16.46 15.45 8.20
CA ASN A 107 16.83 16.42 9.21
C ASN A 107 15.62 17.17 9.82
N LYS A 108 14.56 17.37 9.03
CA LYS A 108 13.29 18.01 9.43
C LYS A 108 12.15 17.02 9.29
N GLN A 109 11.94 16.21 10.30
CA GLN A 109 10.98 15.08 10.30
C GLN A 109 9.55 15.50 9.94
N GLY A 110 9.02 16.57 10.55
CA GLY A 110 7.66 17.04 10.25
C GLY A 110 7.48 17.47 8.80
N ARG A 111 8.48 18.13 8.19
CA ARG A 111 8.44 18.50 6.76
C ARG A 111 8.46 17.25 5.87
N ALA A 112 9.28 16.26 6.21
CA ALA A 112 9.38 15.04 5.44
C ALA A 112 8.07 14.24 5.48
N LEU A 113 7.44 14.16 6.67
CA LEU A 113 6.11 13.55 6.83
C LEU A 113 5.03 14.31 6.07
N GLY A 114 5.04 15.64 6.11
CA GLY A 114 4.10 16.47 5.34
C GLY A 114 4.21 16.22 3.85
N ILE A 115 5.42 16.19 3.29
CA ILE A 115 5.66 15.86 1.87
C ILE A 115 5.19 14.45 1.56
N ASN A 116 5.53 13.47 2.40
CA ASN A 116 5.08 12.09 2.25
C ASN A 116 3.55 11.98 2.25
N GLY A 117 2.87 12.73 3.13
CA GLY A 117 1.41 12.80 3.19
C GLY A 117 0.78 13.38 1.91
N ILE A 118 1.37 14.45 1.35
CA ILE A 118 0.93 15.04 0.07
C ILE A 118 1.00 13.99 -1.05
N PHE A 119 2.14 13.29 -1.20
CA PHE A 119 2.28 12.24 -2.21
C PHE A 119 1.34 11.05 -1.94
N GLY A 120 1.04 10.74 -0.67
CA GLY A 120 0.02 9.76 -0.32
C GLY A 120 -1.37 10.16 -0.85
N GLY A 121 -1.79 11.39 -0.59
CA GLY A 121 -3.07 11.94 -1.09
C GLY A 121 -3.13 12.02 -2.62
N VAL A 122 -2.07 12.52 -3.26
CA VAL A 122 -1.94 12.51 -4.73
C VAL A 122 -2.04 11.08 -5.28
N GLY A 123 -1.43 10.11 -4.61
CA GLY A 123 -1.49 8.70 -5.01
C GLY A 123 -2.92 8.13 -4.99
N ILE A 124 -3.73 8.52 -4.00
CA ILE A 124 -5.14 8.11 -3.94
C ILE A 124 -5.95 8.78 -5.06
N GLY A 125 -5.88 10.10 -5.16
CA GLY A 125 -6.66 10.86 -6.13
C GLY A 125 -6.27 10.57 -7.59
N SER A 126 -4.97 10.49 -7.89
CA SER A 126 -4.50 10.13 -9.23
C SER A 126 -4.75 8.66 -9.56
N GLY A 127 -4.83 7.78 -8.55
CA GLY A 127 -5.07 6.36 -8.75
C GLY A 127 -6.38 6.08 -9.47
N ALA A 128 -7.46 6.68 -9.01
CA ALA A 128 -8.78 6.54 -9.64
C ALA A 128 -8.77 7.08 -11.09
N PHE A 129 -8.16 8.25 -11.31
CA PHE A 129 -8.04 8.87 -12.64
C PHE A 129 -7.22 7.99 -13.60
N ILE A 130 -6.03 7.54 -13.19
CA ILE A 130 -5.15 6.70 -13.99
C ILE A 130 -5.83 5.36 -14.31
N ALA A 131 -6.44 4.71 -13.30
CA ALA A 131 -7.13 3.45 -13.49
C ALA A 131 -8.31 3.59 -14.45
N GLY A 132 -9.14 4.63 -14.29
CA GLY A 132 -10.26 4.92 -15.19
C GLY A 132 -9.79 5.16 -16.61
N THR A 133 -8.82 6.06 -16.82
CA THR A 133 -8.28 6.37 -18.16
C THR A 133 -7.67 5.14 -18.83
N LEU A 134 -6.87 4.34 -18.13
CA LEU A 134 -6.27 3.13 -18.70
C LEU A 134 -7.33 2.09 -19.03
N THR A 135 -8.38 2.00 -18.22
CA THR A 135 -9.48 1.05 -18.45
C THR A 135 -10.32 1.45 -19.65
N GLU A 136 -10.60 2.74 -19.83
CA GLU A 136 -11.36 3.26 -20.97
C GLU A 136 -10.58 3.22 -22.29
N LEU A 137 -9.31 3.66 -22.28
CA LEU A 137 -8.50 3.75 -23.49
C LEU A 137 -7.97 2.39 -23.97
N LEU A 138 -7.74 1.46 -23.04
CA LEU A 138 -7.13 0.16 -23.34
C LEU A 138 -8.03 -0.99 -22.84
N ASN A 139 -7.86 -1.38 -21.59
CA ASN A 139 -8.72 -2.35 -20.88
C ASN A 139 -8.33 -2.38 -19.39
N TRP A 140 -9.19 -2.97 -18.56
CA TRP A 140 -8.98 -3.08 -17.14
C TRP A 140 -7.72 -3.88 -16.74
N LYS A 141 -7.29 -4.84 -17.58
CA LYS A 141 -6.08 -5.64 -17.32
C LYS A 141 -4.82 -4.78 -17.35
N ILE A 142 -4.75 -3.89 -18.35
CA ILE A 142 -3.60 -2.97 -18.48
C ILE A 142 -3.56 -1.97 -17.33
N ALA A 143 -4.71 -1.60 -16.76
CA ALA A 143 -4.76 -0.74 -15.58
C ALA A 143 -4.06 -1.37 -14.34
N PHE A 144 -3.96 -2.69 -14.27
CA PHE A 144 -3.13 -3.40 -13.28
C PHE A 144 -1.69 -3.64 -13.76
N ILE A 145 -1.53 -4.08 -15.02
CA ILE A 145 -0.24 -4.55 -15.54
C ILE A 145 0.76 -3.41 -15.65
N LEU A 146 0.37 -2.26 -16.21
CA LEU A 146 1.28 -1.14 -16.44
C LEU A 146 1.85 -0.56 -15.13
N PRO A 147 1.03 -0.20 -14.13
CA PRO A 147 1.57 0.24 -12.84
C PRO A 147 2.37 -0.86 -12.12
N GLY A 148 2.02 -2.13 -12.34
CA GLY A 148 2.78 -3.27 -11.83
C GLY A 148 4.22 -3.27 -12.34
N PHE A 149 4.44 -3.11 -13.64
CA PHE A 149 5.78 -2.99 -14.22
C PHE A 149 6.54 -1.76 -13.70
N ILE A 150 5.86 -0.62 -13.57
CA ILE A 150 6.48 0.59 -13.00
C ILE A 150 6.94 0.33 -11.56
N SER A 151 6.12 -0.36 -10.75
CA SER A 151 6.49 -0.72 -9.38
C SER A 151 7.72 -1.63 -9.34
N ILE A 152 7.78 -2.66 -10.18
CA ILE A 152 8.93 -3.56 -10.29
C ILE A 152 10.18 -2.78 -10.70
N PHE A 153 10.05 -1.90 -11.69
CA PHE A 153 11.15 -1.04 -12.12
C PHE A 153 11.70 -0.18 -10.99
N ILE A 154 10.83 0.43 -10.17
CA ILE A 154 11.24 1.18 -8.97
C ILE A 154 11.97 0.26 -7.98
N GLY A 155 11.51 -0.97 -7.81
CA GLY A 155 12.17 -1.98 -6.97
C GLY A 155 13.60 -2.29 -7.46
N PHE A 156 13.79 -2.46 -8.78
CA PHE A 156 15.13 -2.66 -9.35
C PHE A 156 16.02 -1.42 -9.24
N VAL A 157 15.48 -0.22 -9.42
CA VAL A 157 16.22 1.03 -9.18
C VAL A 157 16.67 1.09 -7.72
N LEU A 158 15.83 0.70 -6.77
CA LEU A 158 16.20 0.66 -5.36
C LEU A 158 17.32 -0.35 -5.09
N ILE A 159 17.27 -1.56 -5.68
CA ILE A 159 18.34 -2.55 -5.61
C ILE A 159 19.66 -1.94 -6.14
N TYR A 160 19.59 -1.33 -7.31
CA TYR A 160 20.77 -0.70 -7.93
C TYR A 160 21.39 0.35 -6.99
N LEU A 161 20.55 1.23 -6.40
CA LEU A 161 21.05 2.26 -5.48
C LEU A 161 21.65 1.68 -4.19
N ILE A 162 21.16 0.54 -3.73
CA ILE A 162 21.73 -0.20 -2.60
C ILE A 162 23.10 -0.79 -2.99
N VAL A 163 23.19 -1.45 -4.15
CA VAL A 163 24.43 -2.09 -4.63
C VAL A 163 25.55 -1.08 -4.83
N ILE A 164 25.25 0.11 -5.37
CA ILE A 164 26.24 1.18 -5.53
C ILE A 164 26.48 2.01 -4.24
N ASN A 165 25.97 1.55 -3.09
CA ASN A 165 26.09 2.18 -1.77
C ASN A 165 25.57 3.64 -1.68
N LYS A 166 24.65 4.05 -2.55
CA LYS A 166 23.94 5.34 -2.43
C LYS A 166 22.86 5.30 -1.39
N ILE A 167 22.28 4.13 -1.14
CA ILE A 167 21.30 3.86 -0.09
C ILE A 167 21.88 2.80 0.82
N SER A 168 21.87 3.06 2.14
CA SER A 168 22.35 2.11 3.11
C SER A 168 21.45 0.88 3.20
N TYR A 169 22.05 -0.29 3.12
CA TYR A 169 21.36 -1.55 3.40
C TYR A 169 21.19 -1.77 4.91
N LYS A 170 22.12 -1.29 5.73
CA LYS A 170 22.08 -1.43 7.19
C LYS A 170 21.12 -0.43 7.81
N ASN A 171 20.34 -0.88 8.77
CA ASN A 171 19.46 0.00 9.53
C ASN A 171 20.28 0.95 10.41
N PHE A 172 20.10 2.24 10.25
CA PHE A 172 20.58 3.21 11.22
C PHE A 172 19.51 3.29 12.33
N PHE A 173 19.82 2.72 13.48
CA PHE A 173 19.00 2.92 14.67
C PHE A 173 19.27 4.32 15.21
N ILE A 174 18.28 5.21 15.15
CA ILE A 174 18.31 6.42 15.95
C ILE A 174 18.26 5.98 17.40
N LYS A 175 19.21 6.47 18.22
CA LYS A 175 19.21 6.28 19.65
C LYS A 175 17.85 6.72 20.17
N LYS A 176 17.05 5.80 20.69
CA LYS A 176 15.75 6.11 21.28
C LYS A 176 15.99 7.11 22.41
N GLU A 177 15.51 8.34 22.27
CA GLU A 177 15.32 9.18 23.44
C GLU A 177 14.37 8.43 24.37
N LYS A 178 14.79 8.24 25.61
CA LYS A 178 13.92 7.71 26.65
C LYS A 178 12.86 8.77 26.94
N HIS A 179 11.72 8.66 26.30
CA HIS A 179 10.54 9.37 26.77
C HIS A 179 10.04 8.66 28.03
N ASP A 180 10.04 9.38 29.13
CA ASP A 180 9.65 8.87 30.47
C ASP A 180 8.13 8.90 30.62
N HIS A 181 7.41 8.25 29.66
CA HIS A 181 5.97 8.07 29.77
C HIS A 181 5.65 6.88 30.64
N SER A 182 4.74 7.07 31.58
CA SER A 182 4.20 5.98 32.38
C SER A 182 3.50 4.93 31.46
N ARG A 183 3.44 3.69 31.92
CA ARG A 183 2.75 2.62 31.19
C ARG A 183 1.30 2.99 30.86
N ASN A 184 0.61 3.67 31.79
CA ASN A 184 -0.79 4.09 31.62
C ASN A 184 -0.93 5.18 30.55
N GLU A 185 -0.01 6.16 30.50
CA GLU A 185 0.02 7.17 29.45
C GLU A 185 0.26 6.55 28.08
N MET A 186 1.18 5.60 27.96
CA MET A 186 1.43 4.90 26.70
C MET A 186 0.20 4.11 26.21
N ILE A 187 -0.52 3.43 27.14
CA ILE A 187 -1.75 2.71 26.80
C ILE A 187 -2.84 3.70 26.35
N LEU A 188 -3.00 4.83 27.06
CA LEU A 188 -3.99 5.84 26.70
C LEU A 188 -3.71 6.43 25.31
N ILE A 189 -2.48 6.83 25.05
CA ILE A 189 -2.06 7.39 23.75
C ILE A 189 -2.30 6.35 22.63
N ALA A 190 -1.88 5.11 22.84
CA ALA A 190 -2.08 4.04 21.89
C ALA A 190 -3.58 3.78 21.61
N SER A 191 -4.41 3.77 22.65
CA SER A 191 -5.86 3.56 22.53
C SER A 191 -6.54 4.68 21.74
N ILE A 192 -6.19 5.95 22.01
CA ILE A 192 -6.71 7.11 21.27
C ILE A 192 -6.28 7.04 19.81
N MET A 193 -5.03 6.71 19.52
CA MET A 193 -4.52 6.57 18.15
C MET A 193 -5.21 5.44 17.41
N LEU A 194 -5.39 4.27 18.05
CA LEU A 194 -6.08 3.13 17.44
C LEU A 194 -7.54 3.45 17.12
N LEU A 195 -8.26 4.10 18.04
CA LEU A 195 -9.64 4.51 17.82
C LEU A 195 -9.76 5.53 16.68
N SER A 196 -8.89 6.52 16.65
CA SER A 196 -8.84 7.52 15.58
C SER A 196 -8.55 6.89 14.23
N MET A 197 -7.57 5.98 14.15
CA MET A 197 -7.24 5.26 12.91
C MET A 197 -8.37 4.34 12.45
N PHE A 198 -9.07 3.68 13.37
CA PHE A 198 -10.24 2.88 13.07
C PHE A 198 -11.37 3.72 12.47
N ALA A 199 -11.70 4.86 13.08
CA ALA A 199 -12.71 5.78 12.57
C ALA A 199 -12.37 6.33 11.18
N LEU A 200 -11.10 6.76 10.98
CA LEU A 200 -10.61 7.21 9.67
C LEU A 200 -10.64 6.09 8.63
N GLY A 201 -10.25 4.87 9.00
CA GLY A 201 -10.28 3.69 8.13
C GLY A 201 -11.70 3.36 7.67
N LEU A 202 -12.68 3.40 8.57
CA LEU A 202 -14.10 3.20 8.23
C LEU A 202 -14.60 4.28 7.25
N SER A 203 -14.32 5.55 7.52
CA SER A 203 -14.71 6.66 6.65
C SER A 203 -14.09 6.53 5.26
N PHE A 204 -12.79 6.22 5.18
CA PHE A 204 -12.09 6.01 3.93
C PHE A 204 -12.66 4.83 3.15
N HIS A 205 -12.89 3.70 3.81
CA HIS A 205 -13.45 2.51 3.18
C HIS A 205 -14.85 2.79 2.61
N ASN A 206 -15.74 3.39 3.40
CA ASN A 206 -17.07 3.73 2.94
C ASN A 206 -17.05 4.67 1.73
N THR A 207 -16.20 5.68 1.73
CA THR A 207 -16.07 6.62 0.62
C THR A 207 -15.59 5.90 -0.65
N GLN A 208 -14.57 5.06 -0.57
CA GLN A 208 -14.02 4.33 -1.72
C GLN A 208 -15.00 3.30 -2.29
N THR A 209 -15.81 2.68 -1.45
CA THR A 209 -16.76 1.66 -1.90
C THR A 209 -18.07 2.22 -2.44
N ALA A 210 -18.54 3.39 -1.95
CA ALA A 210 -19.79 3.99 -2.36
C ALA A 210 -19.66 4.91 -3.59
N LEU A 211 -18.63 5.77 -3.63
CA LEU A 211 -18.47 6.79 -4.68
C LEU A 211 -18.45 6.26 -6.13
N PRO A 212 -17.87 5.10 -6.47
CA PRO A 212 -17.88 4.64 -7.86
C PRO A 212 -19.28 4.34 -8.44
N LYS A 213 -20.30 4.22 -7.59
CA LYS A 213 -21.68 3.97 -8.03
C LYS A 213 -22.61 5.18 -7.90
N VAL A 214 -22.14 6.30 -7.39
CA VAL A 214 -22.86 7.57 -7.34
C VAL A 214 -22.52 8.42 -8.57
#